data_5b88f1063ce052158d72460d838d880a
#
_entry.id   5b88f1063ce052158d72460d838d880a
#
_cell.length_a   1.000
_cell.length_b   1.000
_cell.length_c   1.000
_cell.angle_alpha   90.00
_cell.angle_beta   90.00
_cell.angle_gamma   90.00
#
_symmetry.space_group_name_H-M   'P 1'
#
loop_
_entity.id
_entity.type
_entity.pdbx_description
1 polymer ?
#
loop_
_entity_poly.entity_id
_entity_poly.type
_entity_poly.pdbx_seq_one_letter_code
_entity_poly.pdbx_strand_id
1 'polypeptide(L)' 'MRILTLNNGLDIMVGLDESHLLERLDEITLKSELEERDQQLASQMVTRGLLNRTRKDGKIAFTKN' A
#
# COMPACT_ATOMS: atom_id res chain seq x y z
N MET A 1 10.99 12.29 -2.12
CA MET A 1 11.12 11.01 -1.38
C MET A 1 11.19 11.28 0.11
N ARG A 2 10.64 10.42 0.88
CA ARG A 2 10.72 10.51 2.34
C ARG A 2 10.94 9.12 2.93
N ILE A 3 11.32 9.08 4.21
CA ILE A 3 11.50 7.83 4.95
C ILE A 3 10.23 7.56 5.73
N LEU A 4 9.73 6.33 5.61
CA LEU A 4 8.57 5.86 6.35
C LEU A 4 9.03 4.77 7.32
N THR A 5 8.66 4.91 8.60
CA THR A 5 8.92 3.88 9.59
C THR A 5 7.73 2.92 9.63
N LEU A 6 8.00 1.65 9.35
CA LEU A 6 6.97 0.60 9.37
C LEU A 6 6.68 0.15 10.80
N ASN A 7 5.55 -0.53 10.98
CA ASN A 7 5.15 -1.05 12.28
C ASN A 7 6.16 -2.01 12.89
N ASN A 8 6.97 -2.67 12.06
CA ASN A 8 8.03 -3.57 12.52
C ASN A 8 9.35 -2.85 12.85
N GLY A 9 9.37 -1.52 12.81
CA GLY A 9 10.54 -0.71 13.13
C GLY A 9 11.51 -0.49 11.98
N LEU A 10 11.22 -0.99 10.78
CA LEU A 10 12.07 -0.75 9.62
C LEU A 10 11.75 0.58 8.96
N ASP A 11 12.80 1.30 8.56
CA ASP A 11 12.67 2.53 7.81
C ASP A 11 12.82 2.24 6.32
N ILE A 12 11.86 2.71 5.53
CA ILE A 12 11.86 2.52 4.07
C ILE A 12 11.72 3.87 3.40
N MET A 13 12.54 4.11 2.38
CA MET A 13 12.40 5.30 1.54
C MET A 13 11.20 5.13 0.62
N VAL A 14 10.33 6.13 0.61
CA VAL A 14 9.06 6.09 -0.11
C VAL A 14 9.08 7.14 -1.21
N GLY A 15 8.76 6.74 -2.44
CA GLY A 15 8.60 7.66 -3.55
C GLY A 15 7.38 8.57 -3.34
N LEU A 16 7.35 9.70 -4.05
CA LEU A 16 6.28 10.68 -3.91
C LEU A 16 4.91 10.08 -4.26
N ASP A 17 4.84 9.32 -5.36
CA ASP A 17 3.59 8.68 -5.78
C ASP A 17 3.12 7.65 -4.76
N GLU A 18 4.06 6.87 -4.21
CA GLU A 18 3.75 5.89 -3.18
C GLU A 18 3.25 6.58 -1.91
N SER A 19 3.88 7.67 -1.53
CA SER A 19 3.45 8.45 -0.36
C SER A 19 2.04 9.00 -0.54
N HIS A 20 1.74 9.53 -1.72
CA HIS A 20 0.40 10.05 -2.02
C HIS A 20 -0.65 8.94 -1.97
N LEU A 21 -0.33 7.77 -2.52
CA LEU A 21 -1.26 6.64 -2.48
C LEU A 21 -1.50 6.19 -1.04
N LEU A 22 -0.45 6.08 -0.23
CA LEU A 22 -0.60 5.71 1.18
C LEU A 22 -1.53 6.66 1.94
N GLU A 23 -1.44 7.95 1.65
CA GLU A 23 -2.29 8.95 2.31
C GLU A 23 -3.76 8.81 1.91
N ARG A 24 -4.03 8.33 0.69
CA ARG A 24 -5.40 8.15 0.18
C ARG A 24 -6.03 6.83 0.60
N LEU A 25 -5.21 5.83 0.96
CA LEU A 25 -5.72 4.50 1.31
C LEU A 25 -6.34 4.50 2.71
N ASP A 26 -7.46 3.79 2.84
CA ASP A 26 -8.02 3.45 4.12
C ASP A 26 -7.22 2.33 4.77
N GLU A 27 -7.56 1.97 5.99
CA GLU A 27 -6.93 0.86 6.70
C GLU A 27 -7.00 -0.43 5.89
N ILE A 28 -8.16 -0.70 5.28
CA ILE A 28 -8.35 -1.79 4.33
C ILE A 28 -8.98 -1.20 3.08
N THR A 29 -8.32 -1.39 1.94
CA THR A 29 -8.82 -0.89 0.66
C THR A 29 -8.89 -2.04 -0.34
N LEU A 30 -10.07 -2.27 -0.90
CA LEU A 30 -10.24 -3.31 -1.92
C LEU A 30 -9.48 -2.94 -3.19
N LYS A 31 -8.84 -3.93 -3.81
CA LYS A 31 -8.15 -3.72 -5.08
C LYS A 31 -9.09 -3.15 -6.14
N SER A 32 -10.34 -3.61 -6.16
CA SER A 32 -11.33 -3.14 -7.13
C SER A 32 -11.73 -1.68 -6.96
N GLU A 33 -11.44 -1.08 -5.81
CA GLU A 33 -11.71 0.35 -5.57
C GLU A 33 -10.62 1.25 -6.13
N LEU A 34 -9.49 0.67 -6.56
CA LEU A 34 -8.36 1.40 -7.10
C LEU A 34 -8.37 1.37 -8.62
N GLU A 35 -7.92 2.47 -9.23
CA GLU A 35 -7.67 2.50 -10.65
C GLU A 35 -6.51 1.55 -11.00
N GLU A 36 -6.45 1.10 -12.24
CA GLU A 36 -5.42 0.16 -12.68
C GLU A 36 -4.01 0.65 -12.35
N ARG A 37 -3.74 1.92 -12.56
CA ARG A 37 -2.46 2.54 -12.22
C ARG A 37 -2.14 2.39 -10.72
N ASP A 38 -3.13 2.68 -9.88
CA ASP A 38 -2.96 2.58 -8.44
C ASP A 38 -2.83 1.13 -7.98
N GLN A 39 -3.50 0.20 -8.66
CA GLN A 39 -3.36 -1.23 -8.39
C GLN A 39 -1.92 -1.70 -8.63
N GLN A 40 -1.31 -1.27 -9.73
CA GLN A 40 0.07 -1.62 -10.02
C GLN A 40 1.02 -1.03 -8.99
N LEU A 41 0.81 0.22 -8.62
CA LEU A 41 1.62 0.88 -7.61
C LEU A 41 1.49 0.20 -6.25
N ALA A 42 0.26 -0.16 -5.86
CA ALA A 42 0.02 -0.88 -4.61
C ALA A 42 0.71 -2.25 -4.61
N SER A 43 0.71 -2.96 -5.73
CA SER A 43 1.43 -4.23 -5.84
C SER A 43 2.93 -4.07 -5.63
N GLN A 44 3.53 -3.02 -6.17
CA GLN A 44 4.93 -2.70 -5.92
C GLN A 44 5.17 -2.40 -4.44
N MET A 45 4.25 -1.68 -3.81
CA MET A 45 4.36 -1.35 -2.41
C MET A 45 4.27 -2.58 -1.51
N VAL A 46 3.45 -3.56 -1.89
CA VAL A 46 3.41 -4.85 -1.18
C VAL A 46 4.76 -5.55 -1.27
N THR A 47 5.36 -5.58 -2.46
CA THR A 47 6.68 -6.19 -2.65
C THR A 47 7.75 -5.51 -1.81
N ARG A 48 7.64 -4.19 -1.63
CA ARG A 48 8.60 -3.42 -0.84
C ARG A 48 8.31 -3.43 0.66
N GLY A 49 7.20 -4.05 1.09
CA GLY A 49 6.85 -4.11 2.50
C GLY A 49 6.08 -2.91 3.02
N LEU A 50 5.64 -2.00 2.15
CA LEU A 50 4.88 -0.81 2.54
C LEU A 50 3.41 -1.12 2.79
N LEU A 51 2.88 -2.13 2.11
CA LEU A 51 1.51 -2.60 2.26
C LEU A 51 1.51 -4.11 2.43
N ASN A 52 0.42 -4.62 2.99
CA ASN A 52 0.14 -6.04 3.03
C ASN A 52 -1.03 -6.35 2.11
N ARG A 53 -0.98 -7.51 1.47
CA ARG A 53 -2.09 -8.01 0.66
C ARG A 53 -2.89 -9.01 1.47
N THR A 54 -4.20 -8.82 1.51
CA THR A 54 -5.10 -9.71 2.22
C THR A 54 -6.34 -9.95 1.38
N ARG A 55 -7.29 -10.70 1.93
CA ARG A 55 -8.59 -10.91 1.30
C ARG A 55 -9.69 -10.46 2.23
N LYS A 56 -10.70 -9.81 1.66
CA LYS A 56 -11.90 -9.42 2.36
C LYS A 56 -13.10 -9.86 1.52
N ASP A 57 -13.93 -10.73 2.08
CA ASP A 57 -15.12 -11.28 1.40
C ASP A 57 -14.75 -11.93 0.05
N GLY A 58 -13.62 -12.62 0.01
CA GLY A 58 -13.14 -13.30 -1.20
C GLY A 58 -12.45 -12.40 -2.21
N LYS A 59 -12.32 -11.11 -1.93
CA LYS A 59 -11.70 -10.14 -2.82
C LYS A 59 -10.33 -9.71 -2.30
N ILE A 60 -9.43 -9.43 -3.23
CA ILE A 60 -8.10 -8.95 -2.86
C ILE A 60 -8.22 -7.53 -2.30
N ALA A 61 -7.54 -7.30 -1.19
CA ALA A 61 -7.50 -6.00 -0.53
C ALA A 61 -6.07 -5.70 -0.09
N PHE A 62 -5.79 -4.42 0.13
CA PHE A 62 -4.52 -3.95 0.65
C PHE A 62 -4.72 -3.34 2.03
N THR A 63 -3.80 -3.63 2.93
CA THR A 63 -3.80 -3.03 4.28
C THR A 63 -2.48 -2.31 4.50
N LYS A 64 -2.52 -1.26 5.31
CA LYS A 64 -1.31 -0.53 5.67
C LYS A 64 -0.45 -1.39 6.61
N ASN A 65 0.83 -1.34 6.36
CA ASN A 65 1.79 -2.03 7.22
C ASN A 65 2.11 -1.20 8.46
#